data_cdf960014676b91efc5234fce9cda9d3
#
_entry.id   cdf960014676b91efc5234fce9cda9d3
#
_cell.length_a   1.000
_cell.length_b   1.000
_cell.length_c   1.000
_cell.angle_alpha   90.00
_cell.angle_beta   90.00
_cell.angle_gamma   90.00
#
_symmetry.space_group_name_H-M   'P 1'
#
loop_
_entity.id
_entity.type
_entity.pdbx_description
1 polymer ?
#
loop_
_entity_poly.entity_id
_entity_poly.type
_entity_poly.pdbx_seq_one_letter_code
_entity_poly.pdbx_strand_id
1 'polypeptide(L)'
;YEAPYGKAQLVMYNDSAITPETPKNTEELLEFAKKYKGKVTYPALPDFTGSAFVRNIIYDIVGHEQFANMPEDKEKVKEAIEPALEYLRELNPYLWNEGKTFPDKEPTMKNMYIDGELVMGMSYAAFGVAANIEDGTFSETTRSFQFDKGTIGNTNYIAIAGNSGNVAAAKVAINEMMSPEVQAERYKTLRTIPVVDYSKLSDEQKKTFDDVN
;
A
#
# COMPACT_ATOMS: atom_id res chain seq x y z
N TYR A 1 2.21 -26.90 -2.26
CA TYR A 1 1.94 -26.41 -0.90
C TYR A 1 2.28 -24.92 -0.82
N GLU A 2 1.34 -24.13 -0.36
CA GLU A 2 1.50 -22.69 -0.12
C GLU A 2 0.84 -22.29 1.20
N ALA A 3 1.31 -21.22 1.82
CA ALA A 3 0.73 -20.67 3.05
C ALA A 3 0.82 -19.13 3.03
N PRO A 4 -0.18 -18.45 3.62
CA PRO A 4 -0.10 -17.00 3.80
C PRO A 4 1.01 -16.68 4.81
N TYR A 5 1.72 -15.57 4.59
CA TYR A 5 2.91 -15.32 5.41
C TYR A 5 3.02 -13.86 5.88
N GLY A 6 2.29 -12.96 5.27
CA GLY A 6 2.22 -11.55 5.64
C GLY A 6 1.20 -10.83 4.79
N LYS A 7 0.71 -9.68 5.28
CA LYS A 7 -0.17 -8.80 4.52
C LYS A 7 0.54 -7.49 4.22
N ALA A 8 0.19 -6.88 3.10
CA ALA A 8 0.64 -5.56 2.71
C ALA A 8 -0.56 -4.73 2.24
N GLN A 9 -0.47 -3.41 2.35
CA GLN A 9 -1.55 -2.50 2.01
C GLN A 9 -0.99 -1.16 1.54
N LEU A 10 -1.62 -0.57 0.54
CA LEU A 10 -1.30 0.78 0.11
C LEU A 10 -1.66 1.76 1.22
N VAL A 11 -0.71 2.59 1.59
CA VAL A 11 -0.93 3.76 2.45
C VAL A 11 -0.35 5.00 1.77
N MET A 12 -1.00 6.13 1.98
CA MET A 12 -0.48 7.44 1.61
C MET A 12 0.06 8.11 2.87
N TYR A 13 0.97 9.06 2.71
CA TYR A 13 1.51 9.82 3.83
C TYR A 13 1.79 11.26 3.43
N ASN A 14 1.73 12.15 4.42
CA ASN A 14 2.04 13.57 4.28
C ASN A 14 2.60 14.11 5.61
N ASP A 15 3.22 15.27 5.56
CA ASP A 15 3.60 16.00 6.76
C ASP A 15 2.43 16.88 7.21
N SER A 16 1.83 16.56 8.37
CA SER A 16 0.68 17.28 8.91
C SER A 16 0.99 18.74 9.31
N ALA A 17 2.26 19.09 9.48
CA ALA A 17 2.67 20.47 9.69
C ALA A 17 2.61 21.29 8.39
N ILE A 18 2.75 20.66 7.23
CA ILE A 18 2.71 21.29 5.91
C ILE A 18 1.31 21.18 5.31
N THR A 19 0.70 19.99 5.38
CA THR A 19 -0.61 19.68 4.82
C THR A 19 -1.49 19.06 5.91
N PRO A 20 -2.18 19.86 6.73
CA PRO A 20 -2.96 19.36 7.87
C PRO A 20 -4.19 18.53 7.47
N GLU A 21 -4.68 18.71 6.25
CA GLU A 21 -5.82 17.98 5.70
C GLU A 21 -5.34 16.90 4.74
N THR A 22 -5.97 15.72 4.82
CA THR A 22 -5.68 14.58 3.95
C THR A 22 -6.90 14.22 3.11
N PRO A 23 -6.73 13.87 1.83
CA PRO A 23 -7.86 13.46 0.99
C PRO A 23 -8.43 12.11 1.42
N LYS A 24 -9.75 12.01 1.50
CA LYS A 24 -10.49 10.82 1.92
C LYS A 24 -11.05 9.99 0.77
N ASN A 25 -11.01 10.52 -0.42
CA ASN A 25 -11.53 9.93 -1.65
C ASN A 25 -10.88 10.59 -2.86
N THR A 26 -11.24 10.14 -4.05
CA THR A 26 -10.70 10.67 -5.30
C THR A 26 -11.08 12.12 -5.56
N GLU A 27 -12.29 12.57 -5.18
CA GLU A 27 -12.71 13.97 -5.36
C GLU A 27 -11.85 14.91 -4.50
N GLU A 28 -11.65 14.56 -3.23
CA GLU A 28 -10.79 15.33 -2.34
C GLU A 28 -9.32 15.27 -2.75
N LEU A 29 -8.86 14.16 -3.34
CA LEU A 29 -7.50 14.06 -3.89
C LEU A 29 -7.29 15.02 -5.07
N LEU A 30 -8.28 15.19 -5.92
CA LEU A 30 -8.21 16.17 -7.01
C LEU A 30 -8.09 17.60 -6.47
N GLU A 31 -8.90 17.96 -5.49
CA GLU A 31 -8.83 19.28 -4.85
C GLU A 31 -7.50 19.48 -4.09
N PHE A 32 -7.00 18.43 -3.44
CA PHE A 32 -5.68 18.44 -2.82
C PHE A 32 -4.57 18.66 -3.85
N ALA A 33 -4.62 17.98 -4.99
CA ALA A 33 -3.65 18.18 -6.08
C ALA A 33 -3.75 19.57 -6.71
N LYS A 34 -4.94 20.14 -6.85
CA LYS A 34 -5.13 21.54 -7.29
C LYS A 34 -4.51 22.53 -6.30
N LYS A 35 -4.76 22.34 -4.99
CA LYS A 35 -4.22 23.18 -3.91
C LYS A 35 -2.69 23.13 -3.86
N TYR A 36 -2.11 21.95 -4.02
CA TYR A 36 -0.66 21.72 -3.99
C TYR A 36 -0.10 21.38 -5.37
N LYS A 37 -0.51 22.15 -6.38
CA LYS A 37 -0.15 21.93 -7.79
C LYS A 37 1.36 21.72 -7.97
N GLY A 38 1.71 20.64 -8.66
CA GLY A 38 3.09 20.25 -8.95
C GLY A 38 3.82 19.57 -7.80
N LYS A 39 3.15 19.34 -6.66
CA LYS A 39 3.74 18.70 -5.45
C LYS A 39 3.09 17.38 -5.06
N VAL A 40 2.27 16.83 -5.92
CA VAL A 40 1.62 15.51 -5.76
C VAL A 40 1.97 14.67 -6.97
N THR A 41 2.22 13.38 -6.78
CA THR A 41 2.45 12.43 -7.88
C THR A 41 2.22 10.99 -7.38
N TYR A 42 2.45 10.03 -8.25
CA TYR A 42 2.52 8.59 -7.94
C TYR A 42 3.62 7.94 -8.78
N PRO A 43 4.17 6.77 -8.39
CA PRO A 43 5.18 6.09 -9.18
C PRO A 43 4.65 5.64 -10.54
N ALA A 44 5.52 5.54 -11.54
CA ALA A 44 5.19 5.05 -12.88
C ALA A 44 4.57 3.64 -12.82
N LEU A 45 3.66 3.32 -13.76
CA LEU A 45 2.85 2.09 -13.73
C LEU A 45 3.62 0.75 -13.71
N PRO A 46 4.85 0.60 -14.19
CA PRO A 46 5.61 -0.64 -13.97
C PRO A 46 5.98 -0.88 -12.50
N ASP A 47 6.01 0.19 -11.67
CA ASP A 47 6.19 0.07 -10.22
C ASP A 47 4.95 -0.53 -9.55
N PHE A 48 5.18 -1.42 -8.56
CA PHE A 48 4.10 -2.10 -7.86
C PHE A 48 3.18 -1.14 -7.10
N THR A 49 3.76 -0.16 -6.39
CA THR A 49 3.02 0.85 -5.61
C THR A 49 2.24 1.80 -6.52
N GLY A 50 2.85 2.24 -7.63
CA GLY A 50 2.17 3.05 -8.64
C GLY A 50 0.99 2.31 -9.27
N SER A 51 1.18 1.03 -9.62
CA SER A 51 0.10 0.18 -10.13
C SER A 51 -1.00 -0.05 -9.10
N ALA A 52 -0.66 -0.19 -7.81
CA ALA A 52 -1.62 -0.31 -6.73
C ALA A 52 -2.43 0.99 -6.55
N PHE A 53 -1.77 2.14 -6.62
CA PHE A 53 -2.44 3.44 -6.54
C PHE A 53 -3.47 3.63 -7.67
N VAL A 54 -3.09 3.39 -8.91
CA VAL A 54 -4.03 3.51 -10.06
C VAL A 54 -5.21 2.54 -9.92
N ARG A 55 -4.97 1.31 -9.47
CA ARG A 55 -6.06 0.36 -9.17
C ARG A 55 -6.95 0.84 -8.02
N ASN A 56 -6.38 1.48 -7.01
CA ASN A 56 -7.15 2.07 -5.91
C ASN A 56 -8.07 3.19 -6.41
N ILE A 57 -7.58 4.07 -7.28
CA ILE A 57 -8.41 5.09 -7.95
C ILE A 57 -9.55 4.46 -8.73
N ILE A 58 -9.27 3.40 -9.51
CA ILE A 58 -10.29 2.65 -10.25
C ILE A 58 -11.36 2.12 -9.27
N TYR A 59 -10.96 1.47 -8.19
CA TYR A 59 -11.90 0.88 -7.24
C TYR A 59 -12.70 1.92 -6.45
N ASP A 60 -12.10 3.07 -6.14
CA ASP A 60 -12.82 4.15 -5.48
C ASP A 60 -13.94 4.75 -6.35
N ILE A 61 -13.68 4.90 -7.66
CA ILE A 61 -14.60 5.51 -8.63
C ILE A 61 -15.67 4.51 -9.11
N VAL A 62 -15.27 3.32 -9.56
CA VAL A 62 -16.19 2.39 -10.24
C VAL A 62 -16.59 1.19 -9.38
N GLY A 63 -16.02 1.03 -8.18
CA GLY A 63 -16.23 -0.13 -7.32
C GLY A 63 -15.40 -1.34 -7.74
N HIS A 64 -15.07 -2.21 -6.80
CA HIS A 64 -14.25 -3.41 -7.05
C HIS A 64 -15.11 -4.65 -7.38
N GLU A 65 -16.36 -4.67 -6.95
CA GLU A 65 -17.25 -5.83 -7.03
C GLU A 65 -17.52 -6.26 -8.48
N GLN A 66 -17.58 -5.29 -9.40
CA GLN A 66 -17.83 -5.58 -10.80
C GLN A 66 -16.70 -6.41 -11.47
N PHE A 67 -15.48 -6.35 -10.91
CA PHE A 67 -14.34 -7.09 -11.47
C PHE A 67 -14.27 -8.53 -10.98
N ALA A 68 -14.95 -8.89 -9.88
CA ALA A 68 -14.87 -10.23 -9.28
C ALA A 68 -15.30 -11.36 -10.24
N ASN A 69 -16.27 -11.10 -11.12
CA ASN A 69 -16.79 -12.08 -12.09
C ASN A 69 -16.69 -11.57 -13.55
N MET A 70 -15.88 -10.53 -13.78
CA MET A 70 -15.71 -9.99 -15.12
C MET A 70 -14.90 -10.99 -15.97
N PRO A 71 -15.34 -11.32 -17.18
CA PRO A 71 -14.54 -12.17 -18.07
C PRO A 71 -13.25 -11.47 -18.49
N GLU A 72 -12.22 -12.24 -18.83
CA GLU A 72 -10.95 -11.75 -19.38
C GLU A 72 -11.13 -11.18 -20.81
N ASP A 73 -11.82 -10.04 -20.88
CA ASP A 73 -12.13 -9.32 -22.10
C ASP A 73 -11.60 -7.89 -21.99
N LYS A 74 -10.61 -7.56 -22.80
CA LYS A 74 -9.93 -6.25 -22.76
C LYS A 74 -10.86 -5.08 -23.05
N GLU A 75 -11.82 -5.23 -23.94
CA GLU A 75 -12.74 -4.14 -24.29
C GLU A 75 -13.73 -3.89 -23.15
N LYS A 76 -14.24 -4.94 -22.50
CA LYS A 76 -15.11 -4.81 -21.32
C LYS A 76 -14.38 -4.19 -20.14
N VAL A 77 -13.15 -4.62 -19.88
CA VAL A 77 -12.33 -4.02 -18.81
C VAL A 77 -12.09 -2.55 -19.12
N LYS A 78 -11.71 -2.19 -20.37
CA LYS A 78 -11.48 -0.81 -20.77
C LYS A 78 -12.71 0.07 -20.58
N GLU A 79 -13.88 -0.41 -21.03
CA GLU A 79 -15.15 0.29 -20.84
C GLU A 79 -15.46 0.50 -19.35
N ALA A 80 -15.28 -0.54 -18.52
CA ALA A 80 -15.55 -0.48 -17.10
C ALA A 80 -14.66 0.53 -16.34
N ILE A 81 -13.39 0.68 -16.75
CA ILE A 81 -12.44 1.58 -16.09
C ILE A 81 -12.41 3.00 -16.69
N GLU A 82 -13.10 3.26 -17.79
CA GLU A 82 -13.03 4.56 -18.49
C GLU A 82 -13.33 5.76 -17.58
N PRO A 83 -14.33 5.72 -16.65
CA PRO A 83 -14.54 6.83 -15.73
C PRO A 83 -13.33 7.15 -14.86
N ALA A 84 -12.57 6.13 -14.44
CA ALA A 84 -11.35 6.32 -13.66
C ALA A 84 -10.19 6.85 -14.53
N LEU A 85 -10.13 6.46 -15.80
CA LEU A 85 -9.15 7.01 -16.74
C LEU A 85 -9.43 8.48 -17.06
N GLU A 86 -10.70 8.87 -17.20
CA GLU A 86 -11.11 10.28 -17.34
C GLU A 86 -10.67 11.10 -16.12
N TYR A 87 -10.92 10.60 -14.91
CA TYR A 87 -10.46 11.22 -13.68
C TYR A 87 -8.93 11.39 -13.66
N LEU A 88 -8.16 10.37 -14.04
CA LEU A 88 -6.70 10.47 -14.09
C LEU A 88 -6.22 11.51 -15.12
N ARG A 89 -6.91 11.65 -16.26
CA ARG A 89 -6.62 12.71 -17.25
C ARG A 89 -6.89 14.10 -16.68
N GLU A 90 -7.94 14.25 -15.84
CA GLU A 90 -8.22 15.51 -15.14
C GLU A 90 -7.19 15.79 -14.05
N LEU A 91 -6.75 14.77 -13.29
CA LEU A 91 -5.78 14.89 -12.21
C LEU A 91 -4.38 15.25 -12.71
N ASN A 92 -3.92 14.62 -13.79
CA ASN A 92 -2.52 14.69 -14.27
C ASN A 92 -1.98 16.12 -14.43
N PRO A 93 -2.70 17.12 -14.97
CA PRO A 93 -2.19 18.50 -15.13
C PRO A 93 -1.84 19.20 -13.81
N TYR A 94 -2.30 18.70 -12.67
CA TYR A 94 -2.00 19.24 -11.35
C TYR A 94 -0.86 18.50 -10.65
N LEU A 95 -0.44 17.36 -11.18
CA LEU A 95 0.64 16.57 -10.62
C LEU A 95 2.02 17.17 -10.89
N TRP A 96 3.03 16.65 -10.20
CA TRP A 96 4.43 16.91 -10.47
C TRP A 96 4.73 16.77 -11.97
N ASN A 97 5.51 17.70 -12.50
CA ASN A 97 5.81 17.81 -13.93
C ASN A 97 4.56 17.76 -14.85
N GLU A 98 3.41 18.24 -14.35
CA GLU A 98 2.12 18.25 -15.08
C GLU A 98 1.69 16.86 -15.55
N GLY A 99 2.10 15.80 -14.83
CA GLY A 99 1.80 14.40 -15.20
C GLY A 99 2.43 13.93 -16.52
N LYS A 100 3.43 14.65 -17.05
CA LYS A 100 4.15 14.26 -18.27
C LYS A 100 5.15 13.15 -18.01
N THR A 101 5.70 13.10 -16.80
CA THR A 101 6.59 12.04 -16.31
C THR A 101 6.25 11.74 -14.86
N PHE A 102 6.67 10.57 -14.41
CA PHE A 102 6.42 10.06 -13.06
C PHE A 102 7.73 9.51 -12.48
N PRO A 103 7.92 9.51 -11.15
CA PRO A 103 9.03 8.80 -10.53
C PRO A 103 9.04 7.33 -10.99
N ASP A 104 10.20 6.81 -11.33
CA ASP A 104 10.35 5.46 -11.89
C ASP A 104 9.90 4.34 -10.92
N LYS A 105 10.00 4.62 -9.61
CA LYS A 105 9.66 3.67 -8.54
C LYS A 105 9.37 4.38 -7.20
N GLU A 106 8.76 3.65 -6.27
CA GLU A 106 8.39 4.17 -4.94
C GLU A 106 9.59 4.75 -4.17
N PRO A 107 10.80 4.15 -4.11
CA PRO A 107 11.93 4.77 -3.43
C PRO A 107 12.35 6.12 -3.99
N THR A 108 12.25 6.34 -5.31
CA THR A 108 12.52 7.64 -5.92
C THR A 108 11.49 8.69 -5.44
N MET A 109 10.21 8.32 -5.44
CA MET A 109 9.15 9.19 -4.92
C MET A 109 9.36 9.51 -3.43
N LYS A 110 9.79 8.52 -2.63
CA LYS A 110 10.10 8.74 -1.21
C LYS A 110 11.21 9.78 -1.03
N ASN A 111 12.27 9.71 -1.82
CA ASN A 111 13.35 10.72 -1.76
C ASN A 111 12.84 12.11 -2.14
N MET A 112 12.01 12.25 -3.17
CA MET A 112 11.40 13.52 -3.55
C MET A 112 10.52 14.11 -2.42
N TYR A 113 9.83 13.26 -1.66
CA TYR A 113 9.10 13.69 -0.46
C TYR A 113 10.03 14.18 0.64
N ILE A 114 11.11 13.46 0.92
CA ILE A 114 12.14 13.84 1.91
C ILE A 114 12.78 15.19 1.54
N ASP A 115 13.06 15.40 0.26
CA ASP A 115 13.67 16.63 -0.27
C ASP A 115 12.68 17.82 -0.35
N GLY A 116 11.39 17.59 -0.02
CA GLY A 116 10.34 18.63 -0.04
C GLY A 116 9.84 19.00 -1.44
N GLU A 117 10.20 18.25 -2.47
CA GLU A 117 9.63 18.39 -3.80
C GLU A 117 8.15 17.98 -3.83
N LEU A 118 7.78 17.00 -3.01
CA LEU A 118 6.42 16.50 -2.86
C LEU A 118 5.89 16.77 -1.45
N VAL A 119 4.59 16.98 -1.33
CA VAL A 119 3.89 17.11 -0.04
C VAL A 119 3.18 15.83 0.38
N MET A 120 3.10 14.86 -0.52
CA MET A 120 2.48 13.56 -0.29
C MET A 120 3.33 12.47 -0.92
N GLY A 121 3.45 11.36 -0.22
CA GLY A 121 4.03 10.13 -0.74
C GLY A 121 3.09 8.94 -0.54
N MET A 122 3.52 7.77 -0.99
CA MET A 122 2.80 6.51 -0.78
C MET A 122 3.76 5.36 -0.61
N SER A 123 3.31 4.32 0.09
CA SER A 123 4.04 3.08 0.30
C SER A 123 3.08 1.90 0.32
N TYR A 124 3.59 0.72 0.00
CA TYR A 124 2.83 -0.52 0.14
C TYR A 124 3.15 -1.27 1.44
N ALA A 125 3.99 -0.69 2.29
CA ALA A 125 4.27 -1.14 3.65
C ALA A 125 3.42 -0.35 4.65
N ALA A 126 2.37 -0.95 5.19
CA ALA A 126 1.39 -0.27 6.04
C ALA A 126 2.02 0.49 7.23
N PHE A 127 3.09 -0.07 7.81
CA PHE A 127 3.81 0.53 8.94
C PHE A 127 5.16 1.14 8.55
N GLY A 128 5.45 1.26 7.26
CA GLY A 128 6.72 1.83 6.78
C GLY A 128 6.90 3.31 7.14
N VAL A 129 5.79 4.05 7.27
CA VAL A 129 5.82 5.45 7.72
C VAL A 129 6.32 5.55 9.16
N ALA A 130 5.81 4.72 10.08
CA ALA A 130 6.26 4.72 11.47
C ALA A 130 7.75 4.38 11.58
N ALA A 131 8.22 3.37 10.85
CA ALA A 131 9.64 3.00 10.81
C ALA A 131 10.53 4.14 10.30
N ASN A 132 10.10 4.86 9.25
CA ASN A 132 10.85 6.02 8.73
C ASN A 132 10.82 7.24 9.68
N ILE A 133 9.82 7.37 10.55
CA ILE A 133 9.83 8.38 11.62
C ILE A 133 10.80 7.96 12.73
N GLU A 134 10.76 6.70 13.15
CA GLU A 134 11.64 6.16 14.21
C GLU A 134 13.13 6.26 13.85
N ASP A 135 13.50 6.06 12.60
CA ASP A 135 14.89 6.15 12.11
C ASP A 135 15.32 7.58 11.71
N GLY A 136 14.40 8.56 11.82
CA GLY A 136 14.66 9.96 11.51
C GLY A 136 14.64 10.31 10.02
N THR A 137 14.23 9.37 9.15
CA THR A 137 14.10 9.60 7.70
C THR A 137 12.93 10.53 7.41
N PHE A 138 11.83 10.40 8.13
CA PHE A 138 10.66 11.28 8.05
C PHE A 138 10.56 12.21 9.26
N SER A 139 9.93 13.37 9.04
CA SER A 139 9.55 14.29 10.11
C SER A 139 8.63 13.60 11.13
N GLU A 140 8.74 13.96 12.41
CA GLU A 140 7.85 13.50 13.48
C GLU A 140 6.38 13.89 13.26
N THR A 141 6.12 14.85 12.39
CA THR A 141 4.78 15.29 11.99
C THR A 141 4.22 14.55 10.78
N THR A 142 4.99 13.65 10.17
CA THR A 142 4.50 12.79 9.09
C THR A 142 3.40 11.84 9.62
N ARG A 143 2.33 11.70 8.85
CA ARG A 143 1.19 10.81 9.18
C ARG A 143 0.81 9.99 7.97
N SER A 144 0.48 8.73 8.19
CA SER A 144 -0.13 7.87 7.18
C SER A 144 -1.65 8.05 7.17
N PHE A 145 -2.25 7.92 6.01
CA PHE A 145 -3.70 7.97 5.82
C PHE A 145 -4.15 7.05 4.69
N GLN A 146 -5.44 6.80 4.63
CA GLN A 146 -6.11 5.99 3.63
C GLN A 146 -7.40 6.68 3.20
N PHE A 147 -7.98 6.27 2.08
CA PHE A 147 -9.32 6.70 1.72
C PHE A 147 -10.37 6.09 2.66
N ASP A 148 -11.51 6.74 2.82
CA ASP A 148 -12.58 6.29 3.71
C ASP A 148 -13.13 4.90 3.32
N LYS A 149 -13.16 4.57 2.03
CA LYS A 149 -13.50 3.23 1.52
C LYS A 149 -12.38 2.19 1.74
N GLY A 150 -11.25 2.60 2.29
CA GLY A 150 -10.04 1.80 2.41
C GLY A 150 -9.13 1.90 1.20
N THR A 151 -8.05 1.15 1.24
CA THR A 151 -7.06 1.06 0.16
C THR A 151 -6.79 -0.39 -0.20
N ILE A 152 -6.28 -0.60 -1.42
CA ILE A 152 -5.96 -1.93 -1.91
C ILE A 152 -4.89 -2.58 -1.04
N GLY A 153 -5.12 -3.85 -0.71
CA GLY A 153 -4.18 -4.70 0.02
C GLY A 153 -4.11 -6.10 -0.56
N ASN A 154 -3.10 -6.84 -0.16
CA ASN A 154 -2.95 -8.25 -0.55
C ASN A 154 -2.33 -9.07 0.58
N THR A 155 -2.46 -10.38 0.45
CA THR A 155 -1.74 -11.35 1.25
C THR A 155 -0.57 -11.90 0.45
N ASN A 156 0.61 -11.91 1.05
CA ASN A 156 1.80 -12.53 0.51
C ASN A 156 1.82 -14.01 0.90
N TYR A 157 2.21 -14.88 -0.02
CA TYR A 157 2.26 -16.32 0.18
C TYR A 157 3.69 -16.85 0.02
N ILE A 158 3.99 -17.90 0.78
CA ILE A 158 5.17 -18.73 0.60
C ILE A 158 4.71 -20.02 -0.08
N ALA A 159 5.43 -20.44 -1.10
CA ALA A 159 5.16 -21.70 -1.78
C ALA A 159 6.41 -22.59 -1.83
N ILE A 160 6.18 -23.92 -1.81
CA ILE A 160 7.24 -24.90 -2.04
C ILE A 160 7.32 -25.16 -3.54
N ALA A 161 8.50 -24.96 -4.13
CA ALA A 161 8.71 -25.26 -5.54
C ALA A 161 8.42 -26.76 -5.83
N GLY A 162 7.73 -27.04 -6.95
CA GLY A 162 7.30 -28.40 -7.29
C GLY A 162 8.46 -29.39 -7.48
N ASN A 163 9.66 -28.92 -7.79
CA ASN A 163 10.88 -29.70 -7.96
C ASN A 163 11.80 -29.68 -6.73
N SER A 164 11.32 -29.24 -5.57
CA SER A 164 12.12 -29.23 -4.33
C SER A 164 12.48 -30.65 -3.87
N GLY A 165 13.75 -30.89 -3.62
CA GLY A 165 14.22 -32.15 -3.00
C GLY A 165 13.98 -32.23 -1.49
N ASN A 166 13.56 -31.13 -0.83
CA ASN A 166 13.46 -31.00 0.63
C ASN A 166 12.04 -30.60 1.09
N VAL A 167 10.99 -31.15 0.49
CA VAL A 167 9.59 -30.78 0.76
C VAL A 167 9.21 -30.89 2.25
N ALA A 168 9.68 -31.94 2.93
CA ALA A 168 9.38 -32.14 4.35
C ALA A 168 9.96 -31.01 5.23
N ALA A 169 11.23 -30.70 5.05
CA ALA A 169 11.89 -29.62 5.77
C ALA A 169 11.25 -28.24 5.45
N ALA A 170 10.92 -28.01 4.18
CA ALA A 170 10.24 -26.77 3.76
C ALA A 170 8.86 -26.61 4.44
N LYS A 171 8.08 -27.69 4.60
CA LYS A 171 6.81 -27.64 5.32
C LYS A 171 7.00 -27.27 6.80
N VAL A 172 8.02 -27.83 7.46
CA VAL A 172 8.35 -27.49 8.86
C VAL A 172 8.71 -26.02 8.98
N ALA A 173 9.59 -25.53 8.09
CA ALA A 173 10.00 -24.11 8.08
C ALA A 173 8.79 -23.18 7.85
N ILE A 174 7.94 -23.48 6.89
CA ILE A 174 6.74 -22.67 6.61
C ILE A 174 5.79 -22.71 7.82
N ASN A 175 5.59 -23.85 8.44
CA ASN A 175 4.74 -23.96 9.64
C ASN A 175 5.29 -23.10 10.79
N GLU A 176 6.59 -23.11 11.00
CA GLU A 176 7.24 -22.24 11.99
C GLU A 176 7.04 -20.75 11.67
N MET A 177 7.21 -20.37 10.41
CA MET A 177 6.98 -18.97 9.97
C MET A 177 5.53 -18.51 10.15
N MET A 178 4.59 -19.46 10.25
CA MET A 178 3.16 -19.20 10.50
C MET A 178 2.80 -19.20 11.99
N SER A 179 3.73 -19.58 12.87
CA SER A 179 3.44 -19.61 14.31
C SER A 179 3.12 -18.20 14.84
N PRO A 180 2.24 -18.07 15.84
CA PRO A 180 1.92 -16.79 16.45
C PRO A 180 3.18 -16.06 16.95
N GLU A 181 4.14 -16.77 17.51
CA GLU A 181 5.38 -16.24 18.05
C GLU A 181 6.23 -15.57 16.96
N VAL A 182 6.47 -16.26 15.83
CA VAL A 182 7.22 -15.72 14.70
C VAL A 182 6.45 -14.58 14.02
N GLN A 183 5.13 -14.68 13.91
CA GLN A 183 4.31 -13.60 13.35
C GLN A 183 4.33 -12.35 14.24
N ALA A 184 4.31 -12.49 15.56
CA ALA A 184 4.44 -11.38 16.50
C ALA A 184 5.82 -10.72 16.41
N GLU A 185 6.90 -11.52 16.36
CA GLU A 185 8.26 -11.01 16.20
C GLU A 185 8.44 -10.26 14.88
N ARG A 186 7.89 -10.77 13.78
CA ARG A 186 7.90 -10.08 12.49
C ARG A 186 7.08 -8.80 12.49
N TYR A 187 5.95 -8.78 13.19
CA TYR A 187 5.17 -7.56 13.37
C TYR A 187 5.98 -6.48 14.11
N LYS A 188 6.65 -6.88 15.20
CA LYS A 188 7.48 -5.99 15.99
C LYS A 188 8.71 -5.47 15.25
N THR A 189 9.45 -6.36 14.56
CA THR A 189 10.77 -6.03 13.99
C THR A 189 10.71 -5.57 12.55
N LEU A 190 9.82 -6.15 11.74
CA LEU A 190 9.68 -5.85 10.30
C LEU A 190 8.45 -5.00 9.98
N ARG A 191 7.62 -4.71 10.97
CA ARG A 191 6.38 -3.95 10.79
C ARG A 191 5.48 -4.54 9.68
N THR A 192 5.47 -5.88 9.54
CA THR A 192 4.60 -6.57 8.59
C THR A 192 3.26 -6.91 9.23
N ILE A 193 2.15 -6.70 8.52
CA ILE A 193 0.82 -7.08 9.02
C ILE A 193 0.75 -8.60 9.14
N PRO A 194 0.42 -9.15 10.34
CA PRO A 194 0.33 -10.59 10.56
C PRO A 194 -0.80 -11.25 9.77
N VAL A 195 -0.69 -12.56 9.56
CA VAL A 195 -1.74 -13.39 8.92
C VAL A 195 -2.51 -14.25 9.92
N VAL A 196 -2.16 -14.19 11.19
CA VAL A 196 -2.85 -14.93 12.25
C VAL A 196 -4.25 -14.36 12.50
N ASP A 197 -5.19 -15.23 12.82
CA ASP A 197 -6.52 -14.83 13.28
C ASP A 197 -6.43 -14.50 14.77
N TYR A 198 -6.40 -13.20 15.09
CA TYR A 198 -6.27 -12.70 16.46
C TYR A 198 -7.33 -13.29 17.40
N SER A 199 -8.54 -13.56 16.92
CA SER A 199 -9.62 -14.12 17.74
C SER A 199 -9.33 -15.54 18.25
N LYS A 200 -8.43 -16.27 17.59
CA LYS A 200 -8.03 -17.64 17.91
C LYS A 200 -6.77 -17.75 18.77
N LEU A 201 -6.13 -16.62 19.06
CA LEU A 201 -4.94 -16.58 19.89
C LEU A 201 -5.28 -16.77 21.37
N SER A 202 -4.37 -17.38 22.13
CA SER A 202 -4.44 -17.38 23.60
C SER A 202 -4.25 -15.97 24.15
N ASP A 203 -4.64 -15.74 25.41
CA ASP A 203 -4.48 -14.42 26.04
C ASP A 203 -3.00 -14.01 26.16
N GLU A 204 -2.09 -14.96 26.35
CA GLU A 204 -0.64 -14.72 26.36
C GLU A 204 -0.14 -14.29 24.97
N GLN A 205 -0.57 -15.00 23.91
CA GLN A 205 -0.24 -14.65 22.53
C GLN A 205 -0.80 -13.27 22.12
N LYS A 206 -2.06 -12.96 22.48
CA LYS A 206 -2.67 -11.65 22.23
C LYS A 206 -1.83 -10.54 22.84
N LYS A 207 -1.40 -10.71 24.10
CA LYS A 207 -0.55 -9.73 24.78
C LYS A 207 0.73 -9.44 23.99
N THR A 208 1.37 -10.44 23.39
CA THR A 208 2.58 -10.25 22.57
C THR A 208 2.33 -9.36 21.36
N PHE A 209 1.13 -9.42 20.75
CA PHE A 209 0.74 -8.53 19.65
C PHE A 209 0.33 -7.14 20.14
N ASP A 210 -0.35 -7.04 21.28
CA ASP A 210 -0.83 -5.79 21.86
C ASP A 210 0.33 -4.92 22.40
N ASP A 211 1.45 -5.55 22.79
CA ASP A 211 2.66 -4.87 23.25
C ASP A 211 3.52 -4.29 22.09
N VAL A 212 3.11 -4.46 20.83
CA VAL A 212 3.77 -3.86 19.67
C VAL A 212 3.25 -2.44 19.47
N ASN A 213 4.05 -1.46 19.82
CA ASN A 213 3.79 -0.02 19.62
C ASN A 213 4.35 0.48 18.30
#